data_5d262928379074da96be52e5bce33668
#
_entry.id   5d262928379074da96be52e5bce33668
#
_cell.length_a   1.000
_cell.length_b   1.000
_cell.length_c   1.000
_cell.angle_alpha   90.00
_cell.angle_beta   90.00
_cell.angle_gamma   90.00
#
_symmetry.space_group_name_H-M   'P 1'
#
loop_
_entity.id
_entity.type
_entity.pdbx_description
1 polymer ?
#
loop_
_entity_poly.entity_id
_entity_poly.type
_entity_poly.pdbx_seq_one_letter_code
_entity_poly.pdbx_strand_id
1 'polypeptide(L)'
;MREITFDIETRSTSPMRGRLDINEMELIVVGVHDSETGEYVAYEKEELPKLWPILERADMLIGYNSDYFDIPLLNRYYPGDLAKIRSLDLMGEVYKALGRRLRLDSLAKATLGKGKIGEGALAGTWWDQGLHDKVKEYCLMDVRLTRELYDYALKHNAVKYKDLNQLRDIKLDTSAWRKESETASMTHTLPF
;
A
#
# COMPACT_ATOMS: atom_id res chain seq x y z
N MET A 1 14.45 2.69 -11.31
CA MET A 1 13.30 1.87 -10.83
C MET A 1 12.26 2.82 -10.26
N ARG A 2 11.07 2.84 -10.87
CA ARG A 2 9.92 3.66 -10.43
C ARG A 2 9.09 2.89 -9.43
N GLU A 3 9.06 3.36 -8.22
CA GLU A 3 8.31 2.78 -7.10
C GLU A 3 7.03 3.58 -6.87
N ILE A 4 5.89 2.92 -6.88
CA ILE A 4 4.61 3.53 -6.51
C ILE A 4 4.18 2.98 -5.17
N THR A 5 4.17 3.83 -4.15
CA THR A 5 3.58 3.49 -2.84
C THR A 5 2.11 3.89 -2.86
N PHE A 6 1.23 3.00 -2.44
CA PHE A 6 -0.22 3.24 -2.53
C PHE A 6 -0.99 2.66 -1.35
N ASP A 7 -2.18 3.17 -1.17
CA ASP A 7 -3.18 2.72 -0.20
C ASP A 7 -4.57 3.05 -0.74
N ILE A 8 -5.61 2.32 -0.30
CA ILE A 8 -6.98 2.57 -0.74
C ILE A 8 -7.92 2.78 0.44
N GLU A 9 -8.92 3.63 0.22
CA GLU A 9 -10.06 3.76 1.12
C GLU A 9 -11.32 3.19 0.49
N THR A 10 -12.14 2.59 1.32
CA THR A 10 -13.34 1.88 0.89
C THR A 10 -14.52 2.21 1.78
N ARG A 11 -15.73 1.99 1.24
CA ARG A 11 -16.94 1.94 2.06
C ARG A 11 -17.66 0.60 1.89
N SER A 12 -18.38 0.17 2.91
CA SER A 12 -19.22 -1.02 2.80
C SER A 12 -20.49 -0.70 2.04
N THR A 13 -20.89 -1.55 1.12
CA THR A 13 -22.16 -1.45 0.38
C THR A 13 -23.32 -2.15 1.09
N SER A 14 -23.02 -2.89 2.16
CA SER A 14 -24.01 -3.60 2.99
C SER A 14 -23.67 -3.46 4.49
N PRO A 15 -24.65 -3.67 5.38
CA PRO A 15 -24.37 -3.71 6.82
C PRO A 15 -23.36 -4.80 7.14
N MET A 16 -22.24 -4.41 7.78
CA MET A 16 -21.18 -5.38 8.14
C MET A 16 -21.74 -6.49 9.04
N ARG A 17 -21.80 -7.71 8.48
CA ARG A 17 -22.21 -8.92 9.19
C ARG A 17 -21.01 -9.86 9.35
N GLY A 18 -20.16 -9.59 10.36
CA GLY A 18 -19.05 -10.46 10.71
C GLY A 18 -17.78 -10.19 9.90
N ARG A 19 -17.31 -11.15 9.10
CA ARG A 19 -16.03 -11.06 8.36
C ARG A 19 -16.12 -10.07 7.21
N LEU A 20 -15.09 -9.27 7.03
CA LEU A 20 -14.93 -8.34 5.91
C LEU A 20 -14.96 -9.13 4.59
N ASP A 21 -15.92 -8.84 3.72
CA ASP A 21 -15.98 -9.38 2.37
C ASP A 21 -15.61 -8.28 1.37
N ILE A 22 -14.56 -8.52 0.61
CA ILE A 22 -14.06 -7.58 -0.39
C ILE A 22 -15.10 -7.30 -1.50
N ASN A 23 -16.03 -8.23 -1.73
CA ASN A 23 -17.10 -8.08 -2.71
C ASN A 23 -18.19 -7.09 -2.25
N GLU A 24 -18.31 -6.89 -0.94
CA GLU A 24 -19.22 -5.92 -0.32
C GLU A 24 -18.57 -4.56 -0.10
N MET A 25 -17.35 -4.37 -0.61
CA MET A 25 -16.60 -3.12 -0.48
C MET A 25 -16.61 -2.36 -1.80
N GLU A 26 -16.86 -1.06 -1.72
CA GLU A 26 -16.72 -0.14 -2.84
C GLU A 26 -15.48 0.72 -2.61
N LEU A 27 -14.65 0.86 -3.65
CA LEU A 27 -13.52 1.77 -3.66
C LEU A 27 -14.01 3.21 -3.72
N ILE A 28 -13.46 4.08 -2.88
CA ILE A 28 -13.78 5.50 -2.87
C ILE A 28 -12.58 6.38 -3.20
N VAL A 29 -11.40 6.07 -2.67
CA VAL A 29 -10.17 6.84 -2.89
C VAL A 29 -8.99 5.87 -3.06
N VAL A 30 -8.06 6.22 -3.94
CA VAL A 30 -6.72 5.64 -4.03
C VAL A 30 -5.69 6.74 -3.80
N GLY A 31 -4.87 6.60 -2.78
CA GLY A 31 -3.70 7.46 -2.55
C GLY A 31 -2.46 6.84 -3.17
N VAL A 32 -1.62 7.65 -3.79
CA VAL A 32 -0.33 7.20 -4.33
C VAL A 32 0.78 8.18 -4.03
N HIS A 33 1.98 7.65 -3.87
CA HIS A 33 3.24 8.37 -3.95
C HIS A 33 4.06 7.81 -5.10
N ASP A 34 4.49 8.67 -6.00
CA ASP A 34 5.33 8.33 -7.13
C ASP A 34 6.79 8.73 -6.85
N SER A 35 7.69 7.75 -6.82
CA SER A 35 9.11 8.00 -6.54
C SER A 35 9.83 8.80 -7.64
N GLU A 36 9.27 8.86 -8.86
CA GLU A 36 9.86 9.60 -9.98
C GLU A 36 9.59 11.10 -9.85
N THR A 37 8.38 11.48 -9.41
CA THR A 37 7.99 12.89 -9.24
C THR A 37 8.13 13.38 -7.79
N GLY A 38 8.10 12.47 -6.82
CA GLY A 38 8.04 12.77 -5.40
C GLY A 38 6.67 13.24 -4.92
N GLU A 39 5.66 13.22 -5.78
CA GLU A 39 4.32 13.72 -5.49
C GLU A 39 3.46 12.70 -4.76
N TYR A 40 2.56 13.22 -3.91
CA TYR A 40 1.50 12.49 -3.23
C TYR A 40 0.16 12.95 -3.81
N VAL A 41 -0.57 12.06 -4.45
CA VAL A 41 -1.84 12.38 -5.11
C VAL A 41 -2.91 11.38 -4.70
N ALA A 42 -4.12 11.88 -4.42
CA ALA A 42 -5.29 11.03 -4.17
C ALA A 42 -6.25 11.11 -5.36
N TYR A 43 -6.72 9.97 -5.80
CA TYR A 43 -7.68 9.81 -6.90
C TYR A 43 -8.98 9.27 -6.34
N GLU A 44 -10.09 9.95 -6.66
CA GLU A 44 -11.41 9.40 -6.44
C GLU A 44 -11.71 8.29 -7.48
N LYS A 45 -12.72 7.48 -7.21
CA LYS A 45 -13.10 6.35 -8.08
C LYS A 45 -13.28 6.76 -9.54
N GLU A 46 -13.87 7.92 -9.79
CA GLU A 46 -14.12 8.47 -11.13
C GLU A 46 -12.84 8.92 -11.83
N GLU A 47 -11.76 9.13 -11.08
CA GLU A 47 -10.45 9.56 -11.58
C GLU A 47 -9.49 8.41 -11.85
N LEU A 48 -9.87 7.17 -11.58
CA LEU A 48 -9.03 5.98 -11.78
C LEU A 48 -8.42 5.87 -13.19
N PRO A 49 -9.10 6.28 -14.28
CA PRO A 49 -8.47 6.27 -15.61
C PRO A 49 -7.20 7.12 -15.70
N LYS A 50 -7.03 8.15 -14.85
CA LYS A 50 -5.80 8.95 -14.78
C LYS A 50 -4.67 8.22 -14.03
N LEU A 51 -5.03 7.31 -13.12
CA LEU A 51 -4.09 6.52 -12.32
C LEU A 51 -3.48 5.36 -13.11
N TRP A 52 -4.22 4.72 -14.01
CA TRP A 52 -3.76 3.51 -14.70
C TRP A 52 -2.41 3.67 -15.40
N PRO A 53 -2.15 4.74 -16.19
CA PRO A 53 -0.85 4.92 -16.82
C PRO A 53 0.31 5.12 -15.84
N ILE A 54 0.03 5.51 -14.59
CA ILE A 54 1.03 5.65 -13.53
C ILE A 54 1.41 4.27 -13.01
N LEU A 55 0.41 3.42 -12.71
CA LEU A 55 0.62 2.06 -12.22
C LEU A 55 1.27 1.17 -13.29
N GLU A 56 0.85 1.29 -14.56
CA GLU A 56 1.39 0.50 -15.68
C GLU A 56 2.89 0.77 -15.93
N ARG A 57 3.39 1.93 -15.56
CA ARG A 57 4.81 2.30 -15.67
C ARG A 57 5.59 2.10 -14.37
N ALA A 58 4.96 1.52 -13.35
CA ALA A 58 5.64 1.20 -12.11
C ALA A 58 6.49 -0.07 -12.28
N ASP A 59 7.71 -0.03 -11.80
CA ASP A 59 8.56 -1.21 -11.67
C ASP A 59 8.18 -2.01 -10.41
N MET A 60 7.61 -1.34 -9.41
CA MET A 60 7.17 -1.96 -8.16
C MET A 60 6.05 -1.18 -7.50
N LEU A 61 5.03 -1.89 -7.04
CA LEU A 61 3.99 -1.40 -6.14
C LEU A 61 4.41 -1.68 -4.70
N ILE A 62 4.25 -0.69 -3.81
CA ILE A 62 4.56 -0.82 -2.39
C ILE A 62 3.29 -0.52 -1.60
N GLY A 63 2.91 -1.42 -0.70
CA GLY A 63 1.72 -1.23 0.12
C GLY A 63 1.86 -1.84 1.50
N TYR A 64 0.78 -1.79 2.26
CA TYR A 64 0.66 -2.38 3.59
C TYR A 64 -0.59 -3.25 3.68
N ASN A 65 -0.47 -4.57 3.67
CA ASN A 65 -1.54 -5.55 3.46
C ASN A 65 -2.14 -5.52 2.04
N SER A 66 -1.43 -4.93 1.12
CA SER A 66 -1.90 -4.61 -0.23
C SER A 66 -2.10 -5.84 -1.10
N ASP A 67 -1.26 -6.86 -0.98
CA ASP A 67 -1.39 -8.10 -1.75
C ASP A 67 -2.68 -8.86 -1.41
N TYR A 68 -3.15 -8.72 -0.17
CA TYR A 68 -4.36 -9.40 0.30
C TYR A 68 -5.63 -8.58 0.08
N PHE A 69 -5.56 -7.25 0.11
CA PHE A 69 -6.73 -6.38 0.12
C PHE A 69 -6.77 -5.38 -1.04
N ASP A 70 -5.77 -4.50 -1.12
CA ASP A 70 -5.81 -3.35 -2.04
C ASP A 70 -5.74 -3.78 -3.51
N ILE A 71 -4.77 -4.62 -3.87
CA ILE A 71 -4.58 -5.09 -5.24
C ILE A 71 -5.78 -5.89 -5.74
N PRO A 72 -6.32 -6.89 -5.00
CA PRO A 72 -7.53 -7.60 -5.40
C PRO A 72 -8.75 -6.70 -5.57
N LEU A 73 -8.93 -5.70 -4.70
CA LEU A 73 -10.07 -4.80 -4.82
C LEU A 73 -9.89 -3.83 -5.99
N LEU A 74 -8.71 -3.26 -6.17
CA LEU A 74 -8.40 -2.32 -7.26
C LEU A 74 -8.48 -3.00 -8.63
N ASN A 75 -8.12 -4.29 -8.72
CA ASN A 75 -8.27 -5.11 -9.94
C ASN A 75 -9.71 -5.23 -10.43
N ARG A 76 -10.72 -4.99 -9.59
CA ARG A 76 -12.12 -4.98 -10.03
C ARG A 76 -12.47 -3.78 -10.89
N TYR A 77 -11.65 -2.74 -10.83
CA TYR A 77 -11.83 -1.48 -11.56
C TYR A 77 -10.81 -1.31 -12.69
N TYR A 78 -9.70 -2.04 -12.61
CA TYR A 78 -8.63 -1.96 -13.60
C TYR A 78 -8.92 -2.88 -14.80
N PRO A 79 -8.76 -2.41 -16.06
CA PRO A 79 -9.05 -3.22 -17.24
C PRO A 79 -7.99 -4.32 -17.51
N GLY A 80 -6.89 -4.32 -16.79
CA GLY A 80 -5.80 -5.29 -16.89
C GLY A 80 -5.71 -6.20 -15.66
N ASP A 81 -4.48 -6.48 -15.23
CA ASP A 81 -4.18 -7.29 -14.05
C ASP A 81 -2.98 -6.69 -13.29
N LEU A 82 -3.26 -5.99 -12.20
CA LEU A 82 -2.25 -5.37 -11.34
C LEU A 82 -1.37 -6.39 -10.62
N ALA A 83 -1.84 -7.64 -10.46
CA ALA A 83 -1.03 -8.69 -9.86
C ALA A 83 0.19 -9.10 -10.72
N LYS A 84 0.25 -8.66 -11.97
CA LYS A 84 1.42 -8.83 -12.85
C LYS A 84 2.52 -7.80 -12.59
N ILE A 85 2.20 -6.69 -11.94
CA ILE A 85 3.19 -5.73 -11.51
C ILE A 85 3.83 -6.26 -10.23
N ARG A 86 5.15 -6.18 -10.15
CA ARG A 86 5.87 -6.59 -8.95
C ARG A 86 5.33 -5.83 -7.74
N SER A 87 5.03 -6.54 -6.67
CA SER A 87 4.50 -5.98 -5.42
C SER A 87 5.44 -6.24 -4.25
N LEU A 88 5.46 -5.32 -3.30
CA LEU A 88 6.08 -5.43 -2.00
C LEU A 88 5.07 -5.03 -0.93
N ASP A 89 4.53 -6.03 -0.24
CA ASP A 89 3.64 -5.84 0.91
C ASP A 89 4.45 -5.82 2.21
N LEU A 90 4.61 -4.62 2.80
CA LEU A 90 5.37 -4.46 4.04
C LEU A 90 4.80 -5.27 5.21
N MET A 91 3.46 -5.43 5.30
CA MET A 91 2.89 -6.29 6.34
C MET A 91 3.25 -7.76 6.09
N GLY A 92 3.30 -8.19 4.84
CA GLY A 92 3.76 -9.53 4.45
C GLY A 92 5.20 -9.77 4.89
N GLU A 93 6.11 -8.82 4.65
CA GLU A 93 7.51 -8.90 5.07
C GLU A 93 7.65 -8.94 6.61
N VAL A 94 6.89 -8.10 7.32
CA VAL A 94 6.83 -8.13 8.78
C VAL A 94 6.30 -9.47 9.29
N TYR A 95 5.25 -10.01 8.64
CA TYR A 95 4.69 -11.32 9.02
C TYR A 95 5.71 -12.46 8.82
N LYS A 96 6.44 -12.47 7.71
CA LYS A 96 7.51 -13.46 7.46
C LYS A 96 8.57 -13.46 8.56
N ALA A 97 8.95 -12.27 9.03
CA ALA A 97 10.00 -12.10 10.03
C ALA A 97 9.54 -12.32 11.47
N LEU A 98 8.31 -11.91 11.82
CA LEU A 98 7.80 -11.89 13.19
C LEU A 98 6.82 -13.03 13.50
N GLY A 99 6.20 -13.65 12.47
CA GLY A 99 5.16 -14.67 12.61
C GLY A 99 3.78 -14.14 12.99
N ARG A 100 3.59 -12.82 13.09
CA ARG A 100 2.29 -12.18 13.36
C ARG A 100 2.11 -10.89 12.61
N ARG A 101 0.85 -10.55 12.31
CA ARG A 101 0.48 -9.29 11.67
C ARG A 101 0.50 -8.15 12.68
N LEU A 102 1.01 -7.00 12.25
CA LEU A 102 0.94 -5.74 12.98
C LEU A 102 0.11 -4.74 12.20
N ARG A 103 -0.52 -3.80 12.88
CA ARG A 103 -1.24 -2.68 12.23
C ARG A 103 -0.22 -1.62 11.79
N LEU A 104 -0.46 -0.98 10.65
CA LEU A 104 0.37 0.10 10.11
C LEU A 104 0.66 1.18 11.17
N ASP A 105 -0.38 1.67 11.86
CA ASP A 105 -0.25 2.67 12.91
C ASP A 105 0.69 2.24 14.06
N SER A 106 0.57 0.99 14.50
CA SER A 106 1.40 0.46 15.58
C SER A 106 2.88 0.35 15.19
N LEU A 107 3.12 -0.09 13.94
CA LEU A 107 4.47 -0.21 13.39
C LEU A 107 5.09 1.17 13.15
N ALA A 108 4.32 2.11 12.60
CA ALA A 108 4.76 3.48 12.35
C ALA A 108 5.08 4.22 13.65
N LYS A 109 4.23 4.11 14.69
CA LYS A 109 4.51 4.67 16.02
C LYS A 109 5.80 4.13 16.62
N ALA A 110 6.02 2.82 16.53
CA ALA A 110 7.20 2.19 17.11
C ALA A 110 8.47 2.50 16.32
N THR A 111 8.39 2.59 14.98
CA THR A 111 9.55 2.75 14.10
C THR A 111 9.90 4.21 13.87
N LEU A 112 8.90 5.04 13.58
CA LEU A 112 9.06 6.43 13.12
C LEU A 112 8.73 7.45 14.22
N GLY A 113 8.12 7.02 15.34
CA GLY A 113 7.58 7.93 16.35
C GLY A 113 6.32 8.69 15.87
N LYS A 114 5.76 8.30 14.72
CA LYS A 114 4.59 8.93 14.08
C LYS A 114 3.44 7.90 14.04
N GLY A 115 2.20 8.36 14.20
CA GLY A 115 1.02 7.52 14.11
C GLY A 115 -0.10 8.21 13.35
N LYS A 116 -1.15 7.44 13.05
CA LYS A 116 -2.35 7.96 12.40
C LYS A 116 -3.09 8.96 13.28
N ILE A 117 -3.71 9.93 12.65
CA ILE A 117 -4.74 10.77 13.25
C ILE A 117 -6.08 10.20 12.78
N GLY A 118 -6.73 9.36 13.61
CA GLY A 118 -8.04 8.78 13.31
C GLY A 118 -8.02 7.25 13.17
N GLU A 119 -9.20 6.66 13.03
CA GLU A 119 -9.41 5.23 12.82
C GLU A 119 -9.90 4.98 11.38
N GLY A 120 -9.26 4.04 10.65
CA GLY A 120 -9.60 3.72 9.25
C GLY A 120 -11.03 3.26 9.01
N ALA A 121 -11.68 2.71 10.05
CA ALA A 121 -13.09 2.35 9.99
C ALA A 121 -14.05 3.53 9.75
N LEU A 122 -13.58 4.77 9.80
CA LEU A 122 -14.37 5.98 9.64
C LEU A 122 -14.36 6.55 8.21
N ALA A 123 -13.50 6.08 7.32
CA ALA A 123 -13.36 6.63 5.97
C ALA A 123 -14.69 6.57 5.19
N GLY A 124 -15.37 5.42 5.19
CA GLY A 124 -16.70 5.30 4.57
C GLY A 124 -17.73 6.22 5.18
N THR A 125 -17.75 6.37 6.51
CA THR A 125 -18.68 7.30 7.19
C THR A 125 -18.39 8.75 6.81
N TRP A 126 -17.12 9.16 6.76
CA TRP A 126 -16.75 10.51 6.32
C TRP A 126 -17.13 10.76 4.87
N TRP A 127 -16.96 9.74 4.02
CA TRP A 127 -17.36 9.82 2.62
C TRP A 127 -18.87 10.07 2.47
N ASP A 128 -19.69 9.28 3.17
CA ASP A 128 -21.15 9.43 3.15
C ASP A 128 -21.62 10.78 3.74
N GLN A 129 -20.82 11.41 4.58
CA GLN A 129 -21.03 12.75 5.10
C GLN A 129 -20.54 13.88 4.16
N GLY A 130 -19.99 13.54 2.99
CA GLY A 130 -19.43 14.51 2.03
C GLY A 130 -18.06 15.08 2.43
N LEU A 131 -17.37 14.47 3.41
CA LEU A 131 -16.05 14.90 3.89
C LEU A 131 -14.93 14.28 3.03
N HIS A 132 -15.02 14.41 1.69
CA HIS A 132 -14.15 13.76 0.73
C HIS A 132 -12.68 14.16 0.92
N ASP A 133 -12.39 15.45 1.12
CA ASP A 133 -11.02 15.93 1.32
C ASP A 133 -10.37 15.30 2.57
N LYS A 134 -11.16 15.09 3.63
CA LYS A 134 -10.69 14.41 4.83
C LYS A 134 -10.32 12.95 4.57
N VAL A 135 -11.09 12.26 3.72
CA VAL A 135 -10.78 10.89 3.32
C VAL A 135 -9.51 10.85 2.48
N LYS A 136 -9.34 11.78 1.54
CA LYS A 136 -8.11 11.91 0.74
C LYS A 136 -6.88 12.15 1.61
N GLU A 137 -6.96 13.10 2.54
CA GLU A 137 -5.87 13.39 3.48
C GLU A 137 -5.52 12.18 4.34
N TYR A 138 -6.53 11.45 4.80
CA TYR A 138 -6.35 10.24 5.59
C TYR A 138 -5.65 9.14 4.77
N CYS A 139 -6.11 8.85 3.55
CA CYS A 139 -5.49 7.90 2.63
C CYS A 139 -4.01 8.29 2.33
N LEU A 140 -3.76 9.56 2.02
CA LEU A 140 -2.39 10.05 1.77
C LEU A 140 -1.49 9.98 3.01
N MET A 141 -2.05 10.05 4.21
CA MET A 141 -1.28 9.82 5.44
C MET A 141 -0.80 8.36 5.52
N ASP A 142 -1.66 7.40 5.19
CA ASP A 142 -1.29 5.97 5.17
C ASP A 142 -0.23 5.67 4.11
N VAL A 143 -0.34 6.28 2.93
CA VAL A 143 0.70 6.21 1.89
C VAL A 143 2.03 6.76 2.41
N ARG A 144 2.03 7.92 3.10
CA ARG A 144 3.25 8.51 3.68
C ARG A 144 3.88 7.61 4.73
N LEU A 145 3.08 7.08 5.65
CA LEU A 145 3.57 6.18 6.70
C LEU A 145 4.17 4.90 6.09
N THR A 146 3.50 4.35 5.07
CA THR A 146 3.98 3.16 4.35
C THR A 146 5.30 3.47 3.63
N ARG A 147 5.41 4.61 2.93
CA ARG A 147 6.64 5.04 2.26
C ARG A 147 7.78 5.25 3.25
N GLU A 148 7.55 5.98 4.32
CA GLU A 148 8.56 6.24 5.34
C GLU A 148 9.03 4.94 6.04
N LEU A 149 8.13 3.99 6.28
CA LEU A 149 8.49 2.66 6.82
C LEU A 149 9.35 1.87 5.85
N TYR A 150 9.02 1.88 4.57
CA TYR A 150 9.80 1.25 3.52
C TYR A 150 11.21 1.84 3.44
N ASP A 151 11.35 3.18 3.42
CA ASP A 151 12.64 3.85 3.38
C ASP A 151 13.46 3.59 4.65
N TYR A 152 12.80 3.55 5.82
CA TYR A 152 13.45 3.17 7.08
C TYR A 152 13.96 1.73 7.03
N ALA A 153 13.14 0.79 6.55
CA ALA A 153 13.52 -0.61 6.43
C ALA A 153 14.71 -0.81 5.49
N LEU A 154 14.73 -0.13 4.33
CA LEU A 154 15.87 -0.17 3.40
C LEU A 154 17.15 0.33 4.05
N LYS A 155 17.08 1.39 4.84
CA LYS A 155 18.24 2.01 5.49
C LYS A 155 18.79 1.17 6.65
N HIS A 156 17.91 0.51 7.40
CA HIS A 156 18.26 -0.13 8.68
C HIS A 156 18.19 -1.65 8.65
N ASN A 157 17.68 -2.26 7.57
CA ASN A 157 17.36 -3.70 7.47
C ASN A 157 16.48 -4.17 8.63
N ALA A 158 15.64 -3.28 9.15
CA ALA A 158 14.77 -3.54 10.29
C ALA A 158 13.66 -2.50 10.37
N VAL A 159 12.57 -2.87 11.05
CA VAL A 159 11.56 -1.97 11.60
C VAL A 159 11.39 -2.26 13.09
N LYS A 160 10.67 -1.41 13.83
CA LYS A 160 10.48 -1.56 15.27
C LYS A 160 9.03 -1.85 15.61
N TYR A 161 8.82 -2.62 16.68
CA TYR A 161 7.50 -2.82 17.26
C TYR A 161 7.55 -2.74 18.77
N LYS A 162 6.41 -2.48 19.39
CA LYS A 162 6.28 -2.49 20.83
C LYS A 162 5.79 -3.86 21.29
N ASP A 163 6.60 -4.55 22.09
CA ASP A 163 6.25 -5.79 22.73
C ASP A 163 6.11 -5.54 24.23
N LEU A 164 4.87 -5.63 24.73
CA LEU A 164 4.49 -5.11 26.05
C LEU A 164 4.90 -3.63 26.16
N ASN A 165 5.89 -3.31 27.01
CA ASN A 165 6.41 -1.95 27.16
C ASN A 165 7.83 -1.76 26.59
N GLN A 166 8.35 -2.75 25.85
CA GLN A 166 9.69 -2.70 25.27
C GLN A 166 9.63 -2.48 23.76
N LEU A 167 10.48 -1.61 23.27
CA LEU A 167 10.71 -1.44 21.85
C LEU A 167 11.69 -2.51 21.37
N ARG A 168 11.32 -3.26 20.33
CA ARG A 168 12.12 -4.35 19.74
C ARG A 168 12.25 -4.17 18.24
N ASP A 169 13.39 -4.62 17.70
CA ASP A 169 13.61 -4.63 16.26
C ASP A 169 13.03 -5.91 15.63
N ILE A 170 12.45 -5.75 14.44
CA ILE A 170 12.11 -6.82 13.51
C ILE A 170 13.12 -6.72 12.38
N LYS A 171 14.05 -7.67 12.28
CA LYS A 171 15.01 -7.72 11.19
C LYS A 171 14.32 -8.13 9.90
N LEU A 172 14.53 -7.39 8.82
CA LEU A 172 13.98 -7.64 7.50
C LEU A 172 15.11 -7.87 6.50
N ASP A 173 14.93 -8.85 5.62
CA ASP A 173 15.82 -9.02 4.48
C ASP A 173 15.37 -8.11 3.34
N THR A 174 16.00 -6.95 3.24
CA THR A 174 15.69 -5.97 2.21
C THR A 174 16.55 -6.14 0.94
N SER A 175 17.44 -7.14 0.91
CA SER A 175 18.46 -7.31 -0.13
C SER A 175 17.89 -7.51 -1.55
N ALA A 176 16.67 -8.04 -1.64
CA ALA A 176 15.97 -8.27 -2.90
C ALA A 176 14.95 -7.17 -3.26
N TRP A 177 14.68 -6.20 -2.38
CA TRP A 177 13.59 -5.24 -2.57
C TRP A 177 13.78 -4.31 -3.78
N ARG A 178 15.02 -3.96 -4.12
CA ARG A 178 15.38 -3.10 -5.25
C ARG A 178 16.16 -3.81 -6.36
N LYS A 179 16.26 -5.15 -6.32
CA LYS A 179 16.87 -5.89 -7.42
C LYS A 179 15.93 -5.89 -8.62
N GLU A 180 16.46 -5.55 -9.78
CA GLU A 180 15.73 -5.71 -11.04
C GLU A 180 15.41 -7.19 -11.25
N SER A 181 14.20 -7.49 -11.71
CA SER A 181 13.85 -8.86 -12.10
C SER A 181 14.66 -9.21 -13.37
N GLU A 182 15.45 -10.25 -13.32
CA GLU A 182 16.26 -10.74 -14.47
C GLU A 182 15.43 -11.18 -15.69
N THR A 183 14.11 -11.05 -15.63
CA THR A 183 13.17 -11.53 -16.66
C THR A 183 12.92 -10.55 -17.82
N ALA A 184 13.58 -9.40 -17.89
CA ALA A 184 13.32 -8.39 -18.94
C ALA A 184 14.30 -8.42 -20.12
N SER A 185 15.21 -9.41 -20.26
CA SER A 185 16.12 -9.49 -21.39
C SER A 185 15.97 -10.78 -22.22
N MET A 186 14.75 -11.12 -22.67
CA MET A 186 14.62 -11.97 -23.84
C MET A 186 14.67 -11.08 -25.09
N THR A 187 15.89 -10.79 -25.54
CA THR A 187 16.12 -10.33 -26.89
C THR A 187 15.67 -11.42 -27.86
N HIS A 188 14.53 -11.22 -28.50
CA HIS A 188 14.14 -11.99 -29.67
C HIS A 188 15.09 -11.65 -30.81
N THR A 189 16.20 -12.40 -30.90
CA THR A 189 16.95 -12.47 -32.14
C THR A 189 16.14 -13.37 -33.07
N LEU A 190 15.46 -12.78 -34.04
CA LEU A 190 14.87 -13.53 -35.14
C LEU A 190 16.03 -14.09 -36.00
N PRO A 191 16.06 -15.39 -36.30
CA PRO A 191 16.98 -15.90 -37.28
C PRO A 191 16.48 -15.47 -38.68
N PHE A 192 17.39 -14.84 -39.42
CA PHE A 192 17.22 -14.62 -40.87
C PHE A 192 17.42 -15.93 -41.63
#